data_c2ac02a8fb7a638ee4f792d61940ef69
#
_entry.id   c2ac02a8fb7a638ee4f792d61940ef69
#
_cell.length_a   1.000
_cell.length_b   1.000
_cell.length_c   1.000
_cell.angle_alpha   90.00
_cell.angle_beta   90.00
_cell.angle_gamma   90.00
#
_symmetry.space_group_name_H-M   'P 1'
#
loop_
_entity.id
_entity.type
_entity.pdbx_description
1 polymer ?
#
loop_
_entity_poly.entity_id
_entity_poly.type
_entity_poly.pdbx_seq_one_letter_code
_entity_poly.pdbx_strand_id
1 'polypeptide(L)'
;MATNQYFKNKVRSEQQLYEDITIEALQMYGQDVYYLPREIKNLDRIFLDDIPSRFSDAYKIEMYIENAEGFEGEGDLFTKFGIELRDQANFVVSRKRWSQLIGANLEKQNFRPREGDLI
;
A
#
# COMPACT_ATOMS: atom_id res chain seq x y z
N MET A 1 14.63 -29.17 23.62
CA MET A 1 15.22 -29.45 22.31
C MET A 1 16.27 -28.42 21.96
N ALA A 2 17.48 -28.83 21.75
CA ALA A 2 18.59 -27.93 21.46
C ALA A 2 18.45 -27.38 20.04
N THR A 3 18.06 -26.15 19.89
CA THR A 3 18.19 -25.43 18.65
C THR A 3 19.62 -24.88 18.52
N ASN A 4 20.11 -24.88 17.30
CA ASN A 4 21.42 -24.31 17.04
C ASN A 4 21.48 -22.87 17.52
N GLN A 5 22.42 -22.55 18.42
CA GLN A 5 22.56 -21.20 18.99
C GLN A 5 22.95 -20.14 17.98
N TYR A 6 23.49 -20.54 16.82
CA TYR A 6 23.91 -19.61 15.75
C TYR A 6 22.81 -19.28 14.77
N PHE A 7 21.74 -20.09 14.68
CA PHE A 7 20.63 -19.90 13.78
C PHE A 7 19.34 -19.64 14.56
N LYS A 8 19.19 -18.42 15.04
CA LYS A 8 17.99 -17.99 15.76
C LYS A 8 17.23 -16.99 14.94
N ASN A 9 15.96 -17.25 14.74
CA ASN A 9 15.06 -16.32 14.06
C ASN A 9 14.56 -15.16 14.93
N LYS A 10 15.02 -15.08 16.18
CA LYS A 10 14.59 -14.07 17.15
C LYS A 10 15.60 -12.96 17.37
N VAL A 11 16.68 -12.92 16.62
CA VAL A 11 17.68 -11.88 16.72
C VAL A 11 17.17 -10.62 16.02
N ARG A 12 16.97 -9.56 16.78
CA ARG A 12 16.38 -8.31 16.29
C ARG A 12 17.24 -7.63 15.22
N SER A 13 18.54 -7.69 15.35
CA SER A 13 19.46 -7.12 14.36
C SER A 13 19.37 -7.81 13.00
N GLU A 14 19.22 -9.11 12.97
CA GLU A 14 19.02 -9.86 11.73
C GLU A 14 17.67 -9.59 11.10
N GLN A 15 16.63 -9.48 11.89
CA GLN A 15 15.30 -9.09 11.41
C GLN A 15 15.30 -7.70 10.79
N GLN A 16 15.97 -6.75 11.42
CA GLN A 16 16.14 -5.41 10.87
C GLN A 16 16.93 -5.41 9.57
N LEU A 17 17.98 -6.24 9.48
CA LEU A 17 18.76 -6.39 8.26
C LEU A 17 17.87 -6.90 7.10
N TYR A 18 17.06 -7.90 7.33
CA TYR A 18 16.12 -8.40 6.33
C TYR A 18 15.11 -7.33 5.87
N GLU A 19 14.56 -6.58 6.80
CA GLU A 19 13.66 -5.48 6.48
C GLU A 19 14.36 -4.41 5.63
N ASP A 20 15.57 -4.04 5.98
CA ASP A 20 16.36 -3.04 5.26
C ASP A 20 16.74 -3.50 3.86
N ILE A 21 17.12 -4.78 3.70
CA ILE A 21 17.39 -5.38 2.38
C ILE A 21 16.14 -5.39 1.52
N THR A 22 15.00 -5.73 2.09
CA THR A 22 13.71 -5.72 1.38
C THR A 22 13.34 -4.30 0.92
N ILE A 23 13.54 -3.30 1.77
CA ILE A 23 13.30 -1.89 1.44
C ILE A 23 14.22 -1.45 0.29
N GLU A 24 15.52 -1.79 0.35
CA GLU A 24 16.45 -1.48 -0.74
C GLU A 24 16.06 -2.15 -2.05
N ALA A 25 15.62 -3.39 -2.01
CA ALA A 25 15.13 -4.09 -3.20
C ALA A 25 13.90 -3.41 -3.79
N LEU A 26 12.96 -2.97 -2.97
CA LEU A 26 11.79 -2.22 -3.41
C LEU A 26 12.16 -0.86 -4.00
N GLN A 27 13.18 -0.19 -3.49
CA GLN A 27 13.69 1.06 -4.03
C GLN A 27 14.38 0.86 -5.40
N MET A 28 15.05 -0.26 -5.60
CA MET A 28 15.73 -0.57 -6.86
C MET A 28 14.76 -1.00 -7.97
N TYR A 29 13.80 -1.84 -7.64
CA TYR A 29 12.89 -2.47 -8.62
C TYR A 29 11.50 -1.83 -8.66
N GLY A 30 11.15 -1.08 -7.63
CA GLY A 30 9.88 -0.40 -7.54
C GLY A 30 9.86 0.94 -8.25
N GLN A 31 8.69 1.53 -8.26
CA GLN A 31 8.45 2.86 -8.79
C GLN A 31 8.04 3.81 -7.67
N ASP A 32 8.39 5.06 -7.82
CA ASP A 32 7.91 6.11 -6.94
C ASP A 32 6.43 6.41 -7.24
N VAL A 33 5.60 6.24 -6.26
CA VAL A 33 4.15 6.43 -6.37
C VAL A 33 3.71 7.47 -5.36
N TYR A 34 2.76 8.29 -5.75
CA TYR A 34 2.13 9.25 -4.85
C TYR A 34 0.89 8.61 -4.22
N TYR A 35 0.88 8.56 -2.91
CA TYR A 35 -0.25 8.09 -2.13
C TYR A 35 -1.01 9.27 -1.55
N LEU A 36 -2.31 9.32 -1.79
CA LEU A 36 -3.20 10.36 -1.32
C LEU A 36 -4.22 9.77 -0.34
N PRO A 37 -4.04 9.96 0.96
CA PRO A 37 -5.01 9.51 1.95
C PRO A 37 -6.28 10.35 1.90
N ARG A 38 -7.42 9.70 1.98
CA ARG A 38 -8.71 10.35 2.05
C ARG A 38 -8.97 10.87 3.47
N GLU A 39 -9.22 12.15 3.59
CA GLU A 39 -9.67 12.75 4.84
C GLU A 39 -11.19 12.60 5.01
N ILE A 40 -11.59 11.91 6.07
CA ILE A 40 -13.00 11.76 6.44
C ILE A 40 -13.36 12.90 7.40
N LYS A 41 -14.29 13.77 6.99
CA LYS A 41 -14.72 14.91 7.79
C LYS A 41 -16.03 14.69 8.51
N ASN A 42 -17.01 14.16 7.81
CA ASN A 42 -18.34 13.94 8.35
C ASN A 42 -18.95 12.66 7.78
N LEU A 43 -18.76 11.56 8.47
CA LEU A 43 -19.26 10.26 8.06
C LEU A 43 -20.77 10.15 8.34
N ASP A 44 -21.57 9.93 7.32
CA ASP A 44 -22.97 9.56 7.47
C ASP A 44 -23.05 8.10 7.96
N ARG A 45 -23.61 7.90 9.14
CA ARG A 45 -23.70 6.57 9.76
C ARG A 45 -24.70 5.64 9.08
N ILE A 46 -25.62 6.18 8.32
CA ILE A 46 -26.65 5.39 7.64
C ILE A 46 -26.12 4.87 6.31
N PHE A 47 -25.58 5.76 5.47
CA PHE A 47 -25.09 5.43 4.14
C PHE A 47 -23.59 5.15 4.08
N LEU A 48 -22.87 5.33 5.17
CA LEU A 48 -21.40 5.19 5.28
C LEU A 48 -20.64 6.02 4.24
N ASP A 49 -21.22 7.15 3.86
CA ASP A 49 -20.67 8.07 2.88
C ASP A 49 -20.23 9.38 3.55
N ASP A 50 -19.19 9.99 3.01
CA ASP A 50 -18.68 11.28 3.46
C ASP A 50 -18.56 12.23 2.26
N ILE A 51 -19.58 13.02 2.05
CA ILE A 51 -19.65 13.97 0.94
C ILE A 51 -18.52 15.04 1.02
N PRO A 52 -18.19 15.62 2.18
CA PRO A 52 -17.11 16.60 2.28
C PRO A 52 -15.71 16.01 2.35
N SER A 53 -15.54 14.71 2.12
CA SER A 53 -14.22 14.08 2.09
C SER A 53 -13.37 14.65 0.95
N ARG A 54 -12.08 14.80 1.22
CA ARG A 54 -11.12 15.33 0.25
C ARG A 54 -9.74 14.72 0.41
N PHE A 55 -8.92 14.92 -0.60
CA PHE A 55 -7.50 14.56 -0.59
C PHE A 55 -6.70 15.86 -0.47
N SER A 56 -6.06 16.09 0.67
CA SER A 56 -5.30 17.33 0.91
C SER A 56 -3.80 17.14 0.80
N ASP A 57 -3.31 15.96 1.13
CA ASP A 57 -1.88 15.66 1.17
C ASP A 57 -1.52 14.52 0.22
N ALA A 58 -0.31 14.60 -0.35
CA ALA A 58 0.26 13.54 -1.16
C ALA A 58 1.61 13.11 -0.59
N TYR A 59 1.80 11.83 -0.41
CA TYR A 59 3.04 11.25 0.09
C TYR A 59 3.69 10.40 -0.99
N LYS A 60 4.97 10.62 -1.22
CA LYS A 60 5.76 9.83 -2.16
C LYS A 60 6.34 8.61 -1.46
N ILE A 61 6.07 7.44 -2.00
CA ILE A 61 6.59 6.18 -1.47
C ILE A 61 6.93 5.22 -2.61
N GLU A 62 7.94 4.39 -2.40
CA GLU A 62 8.34 3.38 -3.35
C GLU A 62 7.41 2.16 -3.24
N MET A 63 6.84 1.75 -4.36
CA MET A 63 6.00 0.56 -4.44
C MET A 63 6.41 -0.31 -5.62
N TYR A 64 6.29 -1.61 -5.45
CA TYR A 64 6.50 -2.58 -6.50
C TYR A 64 5.17 -3.03 -7.09
N ILE A 65 5.08 -3.03 -8.42
CA ILE A 65 3.91 -3.55 -9.13
C ILE A 65 4.08 -5.04 -9.32
N GLU A 66 3.21 -5.83 -8.74
CA GLU A 66 3.27 -7.29 -8.81
C GLU A 66 2.98 -7.81 -10.21
N ASN A 67 2.07 -7.17 -10.94
CA ASN A 67 1.69 -7.53 -12.30
C ASN A 67 2.21 -6.49 -13.30
N ALA A 68 3.29 -6.83 -14.02
CA ALA A 68 3.93 -5.94 -14.97
C ALA A 68 3.32 -6.00 -16.38
N GLU A 69 2.65 -7.08 -16.74
CA GLU A 69 2.08 -7.32 -18.07
C GLU A 69 0.57 -7.08 -18.11
N GLY A 70 0.19 -5.82 -18.07
CA GLY A 70 -1.22 -5.47 -17.93
C GLY A 70 -1.66 -5.62 -16.47
N PHE A 71 -2.74 -5.03 -16.13
CA PHE A 71 -3.27 -5.09 -14.79
C PHE A 71 -4.09 -6.37 -14.58
N GLU A 72 -3.99 -6.97 -13.41
CA GLU A 72 -4.77 -8.13 -13.04
C GLU A 72 -6.27 -7.79 -13.11
N GLY A 73 -7.05 -8.62 -13.79
CA GLY A 73 -8.45 -8.34 -14.03
C GLY A 73 -8.71 -7.55 -15.31
N GLU A 74 -7.68 -7.33 -16.13
CA GLU A 74 -7.86 -6.86 -17.48
C GLU A 74 -8.71 -7.88 -18.24
N GLY A 75 -9.95 -7.55 -18.44
CA GLY A 75 -10.90 -8.36 -19.16
C GLY A 75 -11.86 -7.49 -19.92
N ASP A 76 -11.94 -7.71 -21.23
CA ASP A 76 -12.99 -7.14 -22.05
C ASP A 76 -14.32 -7.80 -21.67
N LEU A 77 -15.07 -7.17 -20.79
CA LEU A 77 -16.44 -7.58 -20.53
C LEU A 77 -17.33 -6.97 -21.61
N PHE A 78 -17.71 -7.81 -22.57
CA PHE A 78 -18.77 -7.46 -23.51
C PHE A 78 -20.09 -7.44 -22.75
N THR A 79 -20.52 -6.28 -22.36
CA THR A 79 -21.85 -6.11 -21.78
C THR A 79 -22.87 -5.85 -22.88
N LYS A 80 -24.14 -6.02 -22.55
CA LYS A 80 -25.27 -5.68 -23.43
C LYS A 80 -25.24 -4.22 -23.91
N PHE A 81 -24.47 -3.36 -23.25
CA PHE A 81 -24.40 -1.92 -23.49
C PHE A 81 -23.03 -1.42 -23.99
N GLY A 82 -22.06 -2.29 -24.19
CA GLY A 82 -20.73 -1.92 -24.67
C GLY A 82 -19.61 -2.74 -24.06
N ILE A 83 -18.37 -2.28 -24.28
CA ILE A 83 -17.15 -2.90 -23.74
C ILE A 83 -16.82 -2.20 -22.43
N GLU A 84 -16.72 -2.96 -21.36
CA GLU A 84 -16.24 -2.46 -20.05
C GLU A 84 -14.81 -2.97 -19.82
N LEU A 85 -13.87 -2.04 -19.67
CA LEU A 85 -12.49 -2.34 -19.31
C LEU A 85 -12.33 -2.18 -17.81
N ARG A 86 -11.86 -3.22 -17.15
CA ARG A 86 -11.54 -3.21 -15.72
C ARG A 86 -10.08 -3.58 -15.52
N ASP A 87 -9.31 -2.60 -15.11
CA ASP A 87 -7.90 -2.78 -14.81
C ASP A 87 -7.68 -2.79 -13.31
N GLN A 88 -6.95 -3.78 -12.82
CA GLN A 88 -6.55 -3.88 -11.43
C GLN A 88 -5.04 -4.09 -11.35
N ALA A 89 -4.42 -3.43 -10.41
CA ALA A 89 -3.00 -3.59 -10.13
C ALA A 89 -2.78 -3.86 -8.64
N ASN A 90 -1.85 -4.76 -8.36
CA ASN A 90 -1.41 -5.04 -7.00
C ASN A 90 -0.08 -4.36 -6.73
N PHE A 91 -0.06 -3.48 -5.77
CA PHE A 91 1.14 -2.80 -5.31
C PHE A 91 1.65 -3.42 -4.02
N VAL A 92 2.95 -3.65 -3.97
CA VAL A 92 3.63 -4.15 -2.78
C VAL A 92 4.49 -3.04 -2.19
N VAL A 93 4.31 -2.79 -0.91
CA VAL A 93 5.04 -1.76 -0.17
C VAL A 93 5.58 -2.32 1.14
N SER A 94 6.75 -1.84 1.56
CA SER A 94 7.30 -2.21 2.86
C SER A 94 6.53 -1.53 3.99
N ARG A 95 6.06 -2.32 4.93
CA ARG A 95 5.35 -1.84 6.12
C ARG A 95 6.18 -0.88 6.97
N LYS A 96 7.47 -1.17 7.12
CA LYS A 96 8.40 -0.31 7.86
C LYS A 96 8.57 1.04 7.17
N ARG A 97 8.74 1.05 5.83
CA ARG A 97 8.87 2.27 5.05
C ARG A 97 7.59 3.09 5.06
N TRP A 98 6.45 2.44 4.99
CA TRP A 98 5.14 3.08 5.16
C TRP A 98 5.03 3.82 6.49
N SER A 99 5.40 3.15 7.58
CA SER A 99 5.37 3.75 8.92
C SER A 99 6.33 4.93 9.05
N GLN A 100 7.48 4.89 8.39
CA GLN A 100 8.45 5.98 8.43
C GLN A 100 8.00 7.21 7.66
N LEU A 101 7.41 7.04 6.48
CA LEU A 101 7.06 8.13 5.58
C LEU A 101 5.65 8.67 5.80
N ILE A 102 4.70 7.79 5.98
CA ILE A 102 3.28 8.13 6.04
C ILE A 102 2.76 8.09 7.46
N GLY A 103 3.02 7.01 8.18
CA GLY A 103 2.53 6.82 9.54
C GLY A 103 3.08 7.81 10.56
N ALA A 104 4.27 8.37 10.32
CA ALA A 104 4.86 9.40 11.18
C ALA A 104 4.20 10.78 11.01
N ASN A 105 3.66 11.06 9.83
CA ASN A 105 3.05 12.34 9.47
C ASN A 105 1.54 12.37 9.64
N LEU A 106 0.92 11.21 9.72
CA LEU A 106 -0.52 11.08 9.89
C LEU A 106 -0.85 10.76 11.35
N GLU A 107 -1.88 11.38 11.85
CA GLU A 107 -2.43 11.04 13.15
C GLU A 107 -2.82 9.55 13.20
N LYS A 108 -2.92 9.01 14.39
CA LYS A 108 -3.11 7.57 14.73
C LYS A 108 -4.16 6.78 13.92
N GLN A 109 -4.95 7.45 13.10
CA GLN A 109 -6.02 6.82 12.31
C GLN A 109 -5.54 6.16 11.03
N ASN A 110 -4.34 6.45 10.54
CA ASN A 110 -3.89 6.07 9.20
C ASN A 110 -2.64 5.18 9.18
N PHE A 111 -2.58 4.20 10.06
CA PHE A 111 -1.50 3.20 10.05
C PHE A 111 -1.51 2.25 8.86
N ARG A 112 -2.59 2.23 8.10
CA ARG A 112 -2.80 1.32 6.97
C ARG A 112 -3.42 2.06 5.81
N PRO A 113 -3.13 1.63 4.58
CA PRO A 113 -3.94 2.03 3.45
C PRO A 113 -5.40 1.65 3.69
N ARG A 114 -6.30 2.54 3.31
CA ARG A 114 -7.74 2.32 3.45
C ARG A 114 -8.40 2.34 2.09
N GLU A 115 -9.56 1.71 2.03
CA GLU A 115 -10.41 1.79 0.85
C GLU A 115 -10.83 3.25 0.57
N GLY A 116 -10.79 3.63 -0.69
CA GLY A 116 -11.08 4.98 -1.12
C GLY A 116 -9.88 5.93 -1.17
N ASP A 117 -8.70 5.50 -0.71
CA ASP A 117 -7.46 6.25 -0.91
C ASP A 117 -7.00 6.17 -2.38
N LEU A 118 -6.30 7.18 -2.85
CA LEU A 118 -5.77 7.23 -4.21
C LEU A 118 -4.28 6.87 -4.25
N ILE A 119 -3.88 6.26 -5.32
CA ILE A 119 -2.47 5.94 -5.63
C ILE A 119 -2.10 6.53 -6.99
#